data_81fcef427e289a507fdea427d9a953cc
#
_entry.id   81fcef427e289a507fdea427d9a953cc
#
_cell.length_a   1.000
_cell.length_b   1.000
_cell.length_c   1.000
_cell.angle_alpha   90.00
_cell.angle_beta   90.00
_cell.angle_gamma   90.00
#
_symmetry.space_group_name_H-M   'P 1'
#
loop_
_entity.id
_entity.type
_entity.pdbx_description
1 polymer ?
#
loop_
_entity_poly.entity_id
_entity_poly.type
_entity_poly.pdbx_seq_one_letter_code
_entity_poly.pdbx_strand_id
1 'polypeptide(L)'
;MFNIVLVEPEIPQNTGNIVRTCHATGCSLHLVRPLGFEVSDRYLKRAGLDYWDEVEISYYDSFDEVLNKFPFSRFWFFTTKGLKIHSDVQFEKGDFLVFGKETKGLPEELLKSHKEQCLRIPMIGETRSLNLSNSVAIAVYEGLRQQDFDGFKTAGQLHNSKWE
;
A
#
# COMPACT_ATOMS: atom_id res chain seq x y z
N MET A 1 9.14 9.00 -3.32
CA MET A 1 8.60 7.66 -3.10
C MET A 1 7.09 7.77 -2.92
N PHE A 2 6.32 6.67 -2.76
CA PHE A 2 4.86 6.70 -2.63
C PHE A 2 4.40 6.83 -1.17
N ASN A 3 3.15 7.22 -0.98
CA ASN A 3 2.45 7.25 0.30
C ASN A 3 1.40 6.14 0.31
N ILE A 4 1.52 5.18 1.19
CA ILE A 4 0.57 4.07 1.32
C ILE A 4 -0.46 4.44 2.38
N VAL A 5 -1.75 4.40 2.03
CA VAL A 5 -2.85 4.66 2.97
C VAL A 5 -3.65 3.38 3.18
N LEU A 6 -3.77 2.96 4.42
CA LEU A 6 -4.63 1.87 4.84
C LEU A 6 -5.84 2.43 5.59
N VAL A 7 -7.03 2.26 5.02
CA VAL A 7 -8.28 2.73 5.63
C VAL A 7 -8.87 1.60 6.47
N GLU A 8 -8.83 1.78 7.78
CA GLU A 8 -9.36 0.84 8.78
C GLU A 8 -8.82 -0.59 8.62
N PRO A 9 -7.48 -0.80 8.54
CA PRO A 9 -6.93 -2.14 8.41
C PRO A 9 -7.29 -3.01 9.63
N GLU A 10 -7.61 -4.29 9.40
CA GLU A 10 -8.17 -5.19 10.40
C GLU A 10 -7.17 -6.25 10.89
N ILE A 11 -6.28 -6.71 10.02
CA ILE A 11 -5.39 -7.84 10.26
C ILE A 11 -3.96 -7.36 10.53
N PRO A 12 -3.43 -7.55 11.76
CA PRO A 12 -2.12 -7.03 12.13
C PRO A 12 -0.97 -7.59 11.29
N GLN A 13 -1.05 -8.85 10.87
CA GLN A 13 -0.03 -9.47 10.00
C GLN A 13 0.09 -8.76 8.65
N ASN A 14 -1.02 -8.34 8.06
CA ASN A 14 -1.01 -7.59 6.81
C ASN A 14 -0.33 -6.24 6.99
N THR A 15 -0.68 -5.51 8.02
CA THR A 15 -0.05 -4.20 8.30
C THR A 15 1.43 -4.37 8.59
N GLY A 16 1.85 -5.39 9.34
CA GLY A 16 3.27 -5.69 9.58
C GLY A 16 4.04 -5.98 8.28
N ASN A 17 3.48 -6.77 7.38
CA ASN A 17 4.09 -7.04 6.08
C ASN A 17 4.17 -5.78 5.21
N ILE A 18 3.16 -4.89 5.29
CA ILE A 18 3.15 -3.61 4.58
C ILE A 18 4.23 -2.67 5.13
N VAL A 19 4.43 -2.61 6.45
CA VAL A 19 5.54 -1.87 7.06
C VAL A 19 6.88 -2.35 6.50
N ARG A 20 7.09 -3.65 6.39
CA ARG A 20 8.30 -4.21 5.77
C ARG A 20 8.45 -3.80 4.30
N THR A 21 7.37 -3.79 3.53
CA THR A 21 7.37 -3.28 2.15
C THR A 21 7.73 -1.80 2.11
N CYS A 22 7.15 -0.98 2.99
CA CYS A 22 7.46 0.45 3.09
C CYS A 22 8.94 0.68 3.43
N HIS A 23 9.49 -0.08 4.40
CA HIS A 23 10.92 -0.01 4.72
C HIS A 23 11.80 -0.35 3.50
N ALA A 24 11.50 -1.44 2.80
CA ALA A 24 12.26 -1.88 1.64
C ALA A 24 12.21 -0.93 0.45
N THR A 25 11.17 -0.08 0.38
CA THR A 25 10.91 0.79 -0.77
C THR A 25 10.99 2.28 -0.46
N GLY A 26 11.17 2.65 0.82
CA GLY A 26 11.18 4.03 1.28
C GLY A 26 9.82 4.72 1.21
N CYS A 27 8.70 3.97 1.13
CA CYS A 27 7.36 4.51 1.16
C CYS A 27 6.96 4.91 2.58
N SER A 28 6.18 6.00 2.71
CA SER A 28 5.54 6.37 3.98
C SER A 28 4.22 5.62 4.15
N LEU A 29 3.82 5.37 5.40
CA LEU A 29 2.59 4.66 5.74
C LEU A 29 1.63 5.57 6.51
N HIS A 30 0.39 5.63 6.06
CA HIS A 30 -0.70 6.38 6.66
C HIS A 30 -1.80 5.42 7.11
N LEU A 31 -2.07 5.37 8.41
CA LEU A 31 -3.06 4.47 9.02
C LEU A 31 -4.29 5.28 9.44
N VAL A 32 -5.44 4.97 8.84
CA VAL A 32 -6.73 5.59 9.18
C VAL A 32 -7.48 4.68 10.15
N ARG A 33 -7.80 5.21 11.33
CA ARG A 33 -8.57 4.51 12.38
C ARG A 33 -10.05 4.33 12.00
N PRO A 34 -10.76 3.36 12.63
CA PRO A 34 -10.27 2.45 13.66
C PRO A 34 -9.37 1.35 13.08
N LEU A 35 -8.35 0.95 13.85
CA LEU A 35 -7.53 -0.22 13.53
C LEU A 35 -8.13 -1.45 14.20
N GLY A 36 -8.17 -2.59 13.53
CA GLY A 36 -8.63 -3.86 14.08
C GLY A 36 -7.65 -4.52 15.06
N PHE A 37 -6.59 -3.82 15.47
CA PHE A 37 -5.51 -4.31 16.33
C PHE A 37 -4.85 -3.15 17.07
N GLU A 38 -4.08 -3.47 18.11
CA GLU A 38 -3.20 -2.53 18.78
C GLU A 38 -1.79 -2.61 18.20
N VAL A 39 -1.08 -1.47 18.14
CA VAL A 39 0.31 -1.40 17.64
C VAL A 39 1.26 -2.27 18.47
N SER A 40 0.93 -2.52 19.76
CA SER A 40 1.66 -3.41 20.66
C SER A 40 1.41 -4.91 20.42
N ASP A 41 0.49 -5.26 19.49
CA ASP A 41 0.12 -6.65 19.22
C ASP A 41 1.35 -7.48 18.80
N ARG A 42 1.51 -8.64 19.44
CA ARG A 42 2.66 -9.53 19.19
C ARG A 42 2.72 -10.05 17.72
N TYR A 43 1.57 -10.12 17.05
CA TYR A 43 1.52 -10.52 15.64
C TYR A 43 2.07 -9.43 14.72
N LEU A 44 1.76 -8.18 15.03
CA LEU A 44 2.36 -7.02 14.39
C LEU A 44 3.89 -7.03 14.56
N LYS A 45 4.34 -7.26 15.81
CA LYS A 45 5.77 -7.39 16.18
C LYS A 45 6.49 -8.46 15.36
N ARG A 46 5.88 -9.66 15.21
CA ARG A 46 6.47 -10.76 14.46
C ARG A 46 6.52 -10.52 12.94
N ALA A 47 5.54 -9.78 12.41
CA ALA A 47 5.42 -9.56 10.97
C ALA A 47 6.28 -8.42 10.43
N GLY A 48 6.60 -7.40 11.23
CA GLY A 48 7.31 -6.24 10.69
C GLY A 48 7.83 -5.24 11.73
N LEU A 49 7.77 -5.53 13.02
CA LEU A 49 8.10 -4.53 14.04
C LEU A 49 9.57 -4.12 14.06
N ASP A 50 10.48 -4.99 13.60
CA ASP A 50 11.90 -4.64 13.48
C ASP A 50 12.13 -3.44 12.56
N TYR A 51 11.16 -3.15 11.66
CA TYR A 51 11.19 -2.02 10.73
C TYR A 51 10.22 -0.88 11.09
N TRP A 52 9.40 -1.05 12.15
CA TRP A 52 8.35 -0.08 12.48
C TRP A 52 8.90 1.31 12.78
N ASP A 53 9.97 1.37 13.55
CA ASP A 53 10.61 2.64 13.93
C ASP A 53 11.43 3.26 12.80
N GLU A 54 11.67 2.53 11.72
CA GLU A 54 12.42 2.97 10.55
C GLU A 54 11.53 3.46 9.40
N VAL A 55 10.20 3.31 9.53
CA VAL A 55 9.20 3.75 8.54
C VAL A 55 8.48 4.99 9.07
N GLU A 56 8.30 5.98 8.22
CA GLU A 56 7.45 7.14 8.54
C GLU A 56 5.99 6.70 8.59
N ILE A 57 5.42 6.57 9.80
CA ILE A 57 4.03 6.14 10.03
C ILE A 57 3.25 7.29 10.65
N SER A 58 2.13 7.65 10.00
CA SER A 58 1.19 8.67 10.47
C SER A 58 -0.18 8.06 10.73
N TYR A 59 -0.88 8.59 11.75
CA TYR A 59 -2.21 8.13 12.16
C TYR A 59 -3.25 9.21 11.95
N TYR A 60 -4.46 8.81 11.51
CA TYR A 60 -5.59 9.71 11.25
C TYR A 60 -6.86 9.12 11.80
N ASP A 61 -7.78 9.96 12.27
CA ASP A 61 -9.08 9.52 12.77
C ASP A 61 -10.12 9.33 11.66
N SER A 62 -9.87 9.92 10.49
CA SER A 62 -10.70 9.72 9.29
C SER A 62 -9.87 9.85 8.01
N PHE A 63 -10.39 9.32 6.90
CA PHE A 63 -9.76 9.51 5.60
C PHE A 63 -9.84 10.99 5.13
N ASP A 64 -10.87 11.72 5.55
CA ASP A 64 -11.00 13.15 5.26
C ASP A 64 -9.84 13.98 5.83
N GLU A 65 -9.29 13.58 6.98
CA GLU A 65 -8.08 14.21 7.52
C GLU A 65 -6.87 14.04 6.58
N VAL A 66 -6.74 12.88 5.94
CA VAL A 66 -5.67 12.65 4.95
C VAL A 66 -5.87 13.57 3.74
N LEU A 67 -7.10 13.63 3.19
CA LEU A 67 -7.42 14.51 2.05
C LEU A 67 -7.17 15.98 2.39
N ASN A 68 -7.58 16.43 3.57
CA ASN A 68 -7.41 17.82 4.03
C ASN A 68 -5.94 18.19 4.26
N LYS A 69 -5.14 17.23 4.72
CA LYS A 69 -3.70 17.43 4.95
C LYS A 69 -2.91 17.49 3.64
N PHE A 70 -3.37 16.81 2.60
CA PHE A 70 -2.69 16.69 1.32
C PHE A 70 -3.59 17.10 0.13
N PRO A 71 -4.13 18.34 0.12
CA PRO A 71 -5.19 18.74 -0.82
C PRO A 71 -4.75 18.80 -2.29
N PHE A 72 -3.45 18.86 -2.56
CA PHE A 72 -2.88 18.94 -3.91
C PHE A 72 -2.21 17.64 -4.36
N SER A 73 -2.32 16.57 -3.56
CA SER A 73 -1.73 15.28 -3.89
C SER A 73 -2.64 14.46 -4.79
N ARG A 74 -2.04 13.56 -5.54
CA ARG A 74 -2.78 12.59 -6.35
C ARG A 74 -3.05 11.35 -5.54
N PHE A 75 -4.29 10.87 -5.60
CA PHE A 75 -4.77 9.68 -4.88
C PHE A 75 -5.24 8.62 -5.87
N TRP A 76 -4.79 7.38 -5.69
CA TRP A 76 -5.20 6.21 -6.43
C TRP A 76 -5.85 5.21 -5.49
N PHE A 77 -7.09 4.81 -5.78
CA PHE A 77 -7.91 3.96 -4.93
C PHE A 77 -7.93 2.53 -5.46
N PHE A 78 -7.28 1.62 -4.75
CA PHE A 78 -7.20 0.23 -5.14
C PHE A 78 -8.44 -0.53 -4.68
N THR A 79 -9.18 -1.08 -5.64
CA THR A 79 -10.45 -1.78 -5.41
C THR A 79 -10.70 -2.82 -6.48
N THR A 80 -11.34 -3.93 -6.12
CA THR A 80 -11.80 -4.95 -7.08
C THR A 80 -12.93 -4.43 -8.01
N LYS A 81 -13.48 -3.25 -7.70
CA LYS A 81 -14.54 -2.57 -8.47
C LYS A 81 -14.01 -1.51 -9.43
N GLY A 82 -12.69 -1.32 -9.52
CA GLY A 82 -12.05 -0.35 -10.42
C GLY A 82 -12.31 -0.67 -11.89
N LEU A 83 -12.48 0.37 -12.68
CA LEU A 83 -12.74 0.26 -14.13
C LEU A 83 -11.46 0.33 -14.96
N LYS A 84 -10.35 0.75 -14.35
CA LYS A 84 -9.03 0.82 -14.97
C LYS A 84 -8.10 -0.20 -14.34
N ILE A 85 -7.21 -0.78 -15.13
CA ILE A 85 -6.13 -1.62 -14.62
C ILE A 85 -5.03 -0.72 -14.04
N HIS A 86 -4.45 -1.13 -12.92
CA HIS A 86 -3.42 -0.35 -12.24
C HIS A 86 -2.17 -0.06 -13.09
N SER A 87 -1.91 -0.89 -14.09
CA SER A 87 -0.80 -0.69 -15.04
C SER A 87 -1.12 0.28 -16.19
N ASP A 88 -2.39 0.72 -16.33
CA ASP A 88 -2.81 1.64 -17.40
C ASP A 88 -2.65 3.12 -17.02
N VAL A 89 -2.19 3.39 -15.80
CA VAL A 89 -1.95 4.74 -15.32
C VAL A 89 -0.48 4.99 -15.06
N GLN A 90 -0.05 6.25 -15.14
CA GLN A 90 1.31 6.64 -14.82
C GLN A 90 1.38 7.12 -13.36
N PHE A 91 2.11 6.37 -12.52
CA PHE A 91 2.39 6.78 -11.14
C PHE A 91 3.55 7.78 -11.08
N GLU A 92 3.43 8.73 -10.16
CA GLU A 92 4.46 9.75 -9.90
C GLU A 92 4.95 9.68 -8.46
N LYS A 93 6.19 10.15 -8.21
CA LYS A 93 6.73 10.28 -6.84
C LYS A 93 5.80 11.19 -6.02
N GLY A 94 5.41 10.74 -4.83
CA GLY A 94 4.47 11.45 -3.97
C GLY A 94 3.01 11.05 -4.11
N ASP A 95 2.66 10.21 -5.08
CA ASP A 95 1.30 9.68 -5.20
C ASP A 95 0.89 8.90 -3.95
N PHE A 96 -0.39 8.99 -3.62
CA PHE A 96 -1.04 8.24 -2.54
C PHE A 96 -1.74 7.01 -3.09
N LEU A 97 -1.37 5.84 -2.61
CA LEU A 97 -1.96 4.56 -2.96
C LEU A 97 -2.86 4.10 -1.80
N VAL A 98 -4.16 4.13 -2.02
CA VAL A 98 -5.18 3.96 -0.97
C VAL A 98 -5.81 2.59 -1.05
N PHE A 99 -5.81 1.87 0.07
CA PHE A 99 -6.35 0.53 0.22
C PHE A 99 -7.37 0.49 1.36
N GLY A 100 -8.44 -0.28 1.17
CA GLY A 100 -9.46 -0.49 2.18
C GLY A 100 -9.15 -1.67 3.11
N LYS A 101 -10.04 -1.88 4.09
CA LYS A 101 -9.98 -3.01 5.00
C LYS A 101 -10.17 -4.35 4.30
N GLU A 102 -9.64 -5.40 4.91
CA GLU A 102 -9.56 -6.74 4.31
C GLU A 102 -10.93 -7.34 4.00
N THR A 103 -11.96 -7.04 4.82
CA THR A 103 -13.30 -7.63 4.66
C THR A 103 -14.17 -6.94 3.63
N LYS A 104 -14.19 -5.60 3.61
CA LYS A 104 -15.14 -4.80 2.80
C LYS A 104 -14.50 -3.89 1.77
N GLY A 105 -13.17 -3.72 1.82
CA GLY A 105 -12.47 -2.77 0.98
C GLY A 105 -12.81 -1.31 1.35
N LEU A 106 -12.72 -0.43 0.37
CA LEU A 106 -13.04 0.99 0.50
C LEU A 106 -14.56 1.23 0.44
N PRO A 107 -15.09 2.26 1.14
CA PRO A 107 -16.50 2.64 1.07
C PRO A 107 -16.93 2.99 -0.37
N GLU A 108 -18.10 2.52 -0.80
CA GLU A 108 -18.58 2.75 -2.17
C GLU A 108 -18.81 4.23 -2.50
N GLU A 109 -19.25 5.03 -1.53
CA GLU A 109 -19.41 6.48 -1.73
C GLU A 109 -18.09 7.18 -2.00
N LEU A 110 -17.00 6.76 -1.32
CA LEU A 110 -15.65 7.23 -1.60
C LEU A 110 -15.23 6.88 -3.02
N LEU A 111 -15.48 5.63 -3.44
CA LEU A 111 -15.14 5.17 -4.80
C LEU A 111 -15.92 5.92 -5.88
N LYS A 112 -17.22 6.18 -5.66
CA LYS A 112 -18.05 6.97 -6.59
C LYS A 112 -17.51 8.37 -6.78
N SER A 113 -17.10 9.02 -5.68
CA SER A 113 -16.55 10.38 -5.72
C SER A 113 -15.21 10.47 -6.45
N HIS A 114 -14.49 9.33 -6.58
CA HIS A 114 -13.15 9.25 -7.18
C HIS A 114 -13.07 8.21 -8.29
N LYS A 115 -14.14 8.04 -9.05
CA LYS A 115 -14.29 6.99 -10.06
C LYS A 115 -13.09 6.86 -11.01
N GLU A 116 -12.57 7.99 -11.48
CA GLU A 116 -11.47 8.01 -12.46
C GLU A 116 -10.11 7.60 -11.85
N GLN A 117 -9.97 7.65 -10.54
CA GLN A 117 -8.79 7.26 -9.78
C GLN A 117 -8.90 5.84 -9.19
N CYS A 118 -10.01 5.12 -9.44
CA CYS A 118 -10.19 3.75 -8.96
C CYS A 118 -9.48 2.76 -9.88
N LEU A 119 -8.55 2.00 -9.30
CA LEU A 119 -7.70 1.05 -10.00
C LEU A 119 -7.95 -0.39 -9.54
N ARG A 120 -7.83 -1.31 -10.48
CA ARG A 120 -7.96 -2.75 -10.26
C ARG A 120 -6.65 -3.48 -10.53
N ILE A 121 -6.26 -4.39 -9.66
CA ILE A 121 -5.28 -5.42 -9.97
C ILE A 121 -6.04 -6.57 -10.66
N PRO A 122 -5.69 -6.95 -11.89
CA PRO A 122 -6.39 -8.02 -12.61
C PRO A 122 -6.32 -9.36 -11.88
N MET A 123 -7.43 -10.09 -11.91
CA MET A 123 -7.52 -11.45 -11.37
C MET A 123 -8.29 -12.33 -12.35
N ILE A 124 -7.93 -13.61 -12.42
CA ILE A 124 -8.66 -14.58 -13.21
C ILE A 124 -9.87 -15.12 -12.44
N GLY A 125 -11.00 -15.27 -13.12
CA GLY A 125 -12.19 -15.92 -12.58
C GLY A 125 -12.88 -15.15 -11.45
N GLU A 126 -13.57 -15.90 -10.60
CA GLU A 126 -14.44 -15.42 -9.51
C GLU A 126 -13.69 -15.14 -8.20
N THR A 127 -12.36 -15.01 -8.24
CA THR A 127 -11.56 -14.69 -7.04
C THR A 127 -12.02 -13.38 -6.43
N ARG A 128 -12.40 -13.42 -5.15
CA ARG A 128 -12.97 -12.25 -4.45
C ARG A 128 -12.01 -11.10 -4.33
N SER A 129 -10.79 -11.38 -3.88
CA SER A 129 -9.72 -10.37 -3.70
C SER A 129 -8.38 -11.05 -3.47
N LEU A 130 -7.29 -10.30 -3.68
CA LEU A 130 -5.96 -10.66 -3.20
C LEU A 130 -5.80 -10.29 -1.73
N ASN A 131 -4.84 -10.92 -1.05
CA ASN A 131 -4.40 -10.49 0.27
C ASN A 131 -3.97 -9.02 0.23
N LEU A 132 -4.32 -8.23 1.26
CA LEU A 132 -4.05 -6.81 1.31
C LEU A 132 -2.56 -6.48 1.17
N SER A 133 -1.69 -7.17 1.91
CA SER A 133 -0.25 -6.91 1.84
C SER A 133 0.35 -7.24 0.48
N ASN A 134 -0.17 -8.27 -0.19
CA ASN A 134 0.22 -8.60 -1.56
C ASN A 134 -0.24 -7.51 -2.54
N SER A 135 -1.47 -7.02 -2.40
CA SER A 135 -2.00 -5.93 -3.23
C SER A 135 -1.16 -4.67 -3.13
N VAL A 136 -0.76 -4.30 -1.91
CA VAL A 136 0.13 -3.14 -1.67
C VAL A 136 1.48 -3.35 -2.36
N ALA A 137 2.09 -4.53 -2.19
CA ALA A 137 3.38 -4.82 -2.81
C ALA A 137 3.31 -4.76 -4.35
N ILE A 138 2.27 -5.35 -4.96
CA ILE A 138 2.04 -5.31 -6.41
C ILE A 138 1.94 -3.85 -6.90
N ALA A 139 1.13 -3.04 -6.23
CA ALA A 139 0.91 -1.64 -6.62
C ALA A 139 2.19 -0.80 -6.49
N VAL A 140 2.91 -0.94 -5.38
CA VAL A 140 4.17 -0.22 -5.13
C VAL A 140 5.22 -0.61 -6.18
N TYR A 141 5.41 -1.91 -6.43
CA TYR A 141 6.41 -2.38 -7.37
C TYR A 141 6.07 -2.09 -8.83
N GLU A 142 4.79 -1.99 -9.19
CA GLU A 142 4.41 -1.47 -10.51
C GLU A 142 4.81 0.01 -10.63
N GLY A 143 4.54 0.84 -9.64
CA GLY A 143 4.97 2.23 -9.64
C GLY A 143 6.50 2.39 -9.71
N LEU A 144 7.25 1.55 -8.98
CA LEU A 144 8.72 1.53 -9.03
C LEU A 144 9.24 1.07 -10.38
N ARG A 145 8.61 0.07 -10.99
CA ARG A 145 8.94 -0.39 -12.34
C ARG A 145 8.79 0.74 -13.36
N GLN A 146 7.72 1.52 -13.27
CA GLN A 146 7.50 2.69 -14.15
C GLN A 146 8.56 3.78 -13.97
N GLN A 147 9.25 3.80 -12.84
CA GLN A 147 10.35 4.71 -12.52
C GLN A 147 11.73 4.04 -12.66
N ASP A 148 11.82 2.92 -13.41
CA ASP A 148 13.07 2.18 -13.70
C ASP A 148 13.86 1.79 -12.45
N PHE A 149 13.18 1.64 -11.29
CA PHE A 149 13.79 1.35 -9.99
C PHE A 149 14.93 2.32 -9.62
N ASP A 150 14.77 3.58 -9.99
CA ASP A 150 15.76 4.64 -9.73
C ASP A 150 16.17 4.68 -8.24
N GLY A 151 17.46 4.53 -7.97
CA GLY A 151 18.03 4.47 -6.62
C GLY A 151 17.94 3.12 -5.92
N PHE A 152 17.40 2.08 -6.56
CA PHE A 152 17.31 0.74 -6.00
C PHE A 152 18.49 -0.14 -6.35
N LYS A 153 18.80 -1.09 -5.44
CA LYS A 153 19.76 -2.15 -5.71
C LYS A 153 19.10 -3.20 -6.61
N THR A 154 19.50 -3.27 -7.87
CA THR A 154 18.91 -4.14 -8.89
C THR A 154 19.70 -5.43 -9.14
N ALA A 155 20.86 -5.62 -8.50
CA ALA A 155 21.69 -6.82 -8.62
C ALA A 155 22.17 -7.27 -7.24
N GLY A 156 22.36 -8.58 -7.09
CA GLY A 156 22.86 -9.21 -5.88
C GLY A 156 24.09 -10.06 -6.14
N GLN A 157 24.73 -10.49 -5.05
CA GLN A 157 25.86 -11.43 -5.05
C GLN A 157 25.53 -12.66 -4.21
N LEU A 158 26.12 -13.80 -4.57
CA LEU A 158 26.05 -14.99 -3.74
C LEU A 158 26.91 -14.80 -2.49
N HIS A 159 26.50 -15.39 -1.36
CA HIS A 159 27.25 -15.29 -0.11
C HIS A 159 28.53 -16.11 -0.11
N ASN A 160 28.49 -17.31 -0.70
CA ASN A 160 29.56 -18.29 -0.60
C ASN A 160 30.20 -18.68 -1.96
N SER A 161 29.80 -18.03 -3.05
CA SER A 161 30.31 -18.28 -4.40
C SER A 161 30.22 -17.03 -5.27
N LYS A 162 30.60 -17.12 -6.52
CA LYS A 162 30.46 -16.07 -7.52
C LYS A 162 29.49 -16.51 -8.61
N TRP A 163 28.77 -15.56 -9.20
CA TRP A 163 28.06 -15.76 -10.46
C TRP A 163 29.13 -15.91 -11.55
N GLU A 164 29.08 -17.02 -12.33
CA GLU A 164 29.95 -17.22 -13.48
C GLU A 164 29.38 -16.56 -14.74
#